data_7fc6da93cf66d111cd004514bc43fcc5
#
_entry.id   7fc6da93cf66d111cd004514bc43fcc5
#
_cell.length_a   1.000
_cell.length_b   1.000
_cell.length_c   1.000
_cell.angle_alpha   90.00
_cell.angle_beta   90.00
_cell.angle_gamma   90.00
#
_symmetry.space_group_name_H-M   'P 1'
#
loop_
_entity.id
_entity.type
_entity.pdbx_description
1 polymer ?
#
loop_
_entity_poly.entity_id
_entity_poly.type
_entity_poly.pdbx_seq_one_letter_code
_entity_poly.pdbx_strand_id
1 'polypeptide(L)'
;MHLMPVRQRTTGIYDGRRSSTRATTAVARRVSRAVLLMLLCLSLWCGRAAAQDEIDAARQAKLNFNGVYVTPTLQLKELGVDSNVFNRNGEQTPDFTTTLSPGADLALPFAHRVLVTSHVDMDFVYYAQYANQRSINPNVSVGVKGFMRRITLFADGRYLNSRQRLNQEIDARARRLDKSAGAGIEVRIFPKLSTSVSARSGRVDYADAQVFRDVDLRQSLAEDLSSTTATISFKATPLTTFVLRGQAQRDRFLFSPFKSSDSYRVTPGVEFKPRALISGSAYVGFGHFSPQNALVPRFSGAVAALSLRYVVRSATALTATLDRDVQYSYLEIEPYYVSTSVGLLVRRQLAGAFDATVGAQRYNYAYRDLLPAGLNPAEPRVDLTYNLSSDVGYRLGRKARVGVGVSYWTRTSNKASEVSYSGFRFGSTLSYGV
;
A
#
# COMPACT_ATOMS: atom_id res chain seq x y z
N MET A 1 -4.61 48.94 -69.06
CA MET A 1 -6.01 49.26 -68.88
C MET A 1 -6.23 49.34 -67.39
N HIS A 2 -5.94 50.50 -66.87
CA HIS A 2 -6.78 51.50 -66.22
C HIS A 2 -7.95 50.88 -65.43
N LEU A 3 -7.99 51.02 -64.13
CA LEU A 3 -8.52 52.17 -63.43
C LEU A 3 -8.21 52.14 -61.92
N MET A 4 -8.02 53.31 -61.43
CA MET A 4 -7.67 53.81 -60.10
C MET A 4 -8.78 53.69 -58.98
N PRO A 5 -8.50 54.20 -57.82
CA PRO A 5 -9.01 53.69 -56.50
C PRO A 5 -10.16 54.56 -55.96
N VAL A 6 -10.85 54.01 -54.95
CA VAL A 6 -11.79 54.77 -54.12
C VAL A 6 -11.34 54.76 -52.64
N ARG A 7 -11.06 55.98 -52.21
CA ARG A 7 -10.85 56.40 -50.83
C ARG A 7 -12.18 56.38 -50.08
N GLN A 8 -12.25 55.76 -48.90
CA GLN A 8 -13.23 56.17 -47.92
C GLN A 8 -12.64 56.29 -46.52
N ARG A 9 -13.15 57.32 -45.86
CA ARG A 9 -12.68 57.98 -44.67
C ARG A 9 -12.82 57.14 -43.39
N THR A 10 -11.85 57.29 -42.48
CA THR A 10 -11.84 56.99 -41.08
C THR A 10 -12.91 57.75 -40.30
N THR A 11 -13.68 57.04 -39.48
CA THR A 11 -14.28 57.60 -38.27
C THR A 11 -13.84 56.75 -37.11
N GLY A 12 -13.17 57.40 -36.15
CA GLY A 12 -12.71 56.82 -34.93
C GLY A 12 -13.88 56.41 -34.00
N ILE A 13 -13.75 55.25 -33.40
CA ILE A 13 -14.55 54.87 -32.25
C ILE A 13 -13.59 54.49 -31.12
N TYR A 14 -13.78 55.18 -30.03
CA TYR A 14 -13.14 55.16 -28.75
C TYR A 14 -12.78 53.75 -28.20
N ASP A 15 -11.53 53.62 -27.83
CA ASP A 15 -10.98 52.53 -27.02
C ASP A 15 -11.37 52.72 -25.55
N GLY A 16 -12.34 51.97 -25.09
CA GLY A 16 -12.95 52.07 -23.74
C GLY A 16 -13.07 50.72 -22.99
N ARG A 17 -12.17 49.72 -23.29
CA ARG A 17 -12.30 48.38 -22.65
C ARG A 17 -11.00 47.73 -22.14
N ARG A 18 -10.04 48.51 -21.61
CA ARG A 18 -8.84 47.94 -20.99
C ARG A 18 -8.60 48.22 -19.51
N SER A 19 -9.54 48.81 -18.80
CA SER A 19 -9.34 49.14 -17.37
C SER A 19 -10.09 48.25 -16.36
N SER A 20 -11.07 47.42 -16.76
CA SER A 20 -11.89 46.64 -15.83
C SER A 20 -11.28 45.26 -15.46
N THR A 21 -10.43 44.67 -16.30
CA THR A 21 -9.85 43.35 -16.04
C THR A 21 -8.67 43.36 -15.07
N ARG A 22 -7.97 44.49 -14.89
CA ARG A 22 -6.89 44.60 -13.89
C ARG A 22 -7.39 44.85 -12.46
N ALA A 23 -8.55 45.44 -12.30
CA ALA A 23 -9.15 45.72 -10.98
C ALA A 23 -9.73 44.40 -10.37
N THR A 24 -10.37 43.55 -11.16
CA THR A 24 -10.98 42.30 -10.72
C THR A 24 -9.92 41.26 -10.29
N THR A 25 -8.77 41.18 -10.97
CA THR A 25 -7.68 40.29 -10.58
C THR A 25 -6.94 40.74 -9.32
N ALA A 26 -6.84 42.03 -9.09
CA ALA A 26 -6.24 42.60 -7.85
C ALA A 26 -7.13 42.40 -6.62
N VAL A 27 -8.45 42.54 -6.77
CA VAL A 27 -9.43 42.26 -5.72
C VAL A 27 -9.47 40.75 -5.38
N ALA A 28 -9.52 39.90 -6.37
CA ALA A 28 -9.47 38.44 -6.19
C ALA A 28 -8.20 37.97 -5.45
N ARG A 29 -7.04 38.53 -5.77
CA ARG A 29 -5.77 38.25 -5.07
C ARG A 29 -5.74 38.79 -3.65
N ARG A 30 -6.38 39.92 -3.37
CA ARG A 30 -6.50 40.49 -2.00
C ARG A 30 -7.48 39.67 -1.15
N VAL A 31 -8.60 39.25 -1.71
CA VAL A 31 -9.58 38.38 -1.03
C VAL A 31 -8.98 37.04 -0.72
N SER A 32 -8.26 36.40 -1.68
CA SER A 32 -7.60 35.12 -1.41
C SER A 32 -6.50 35.20 -0.35
N ARG A 33 -5.73 36.31 -0.29
CA ARG A 33 -4.74 36.55 0.76
C ARG A 33 -5.38 36.84 2.12
N ALA A 34 -6.49 37.59 2.16
CA ALA A 34 -7.24 37.84 3.37
C ALA A 34 -7.90 36.57 3.93
N VAL A 35 -8.46 35.73 3.07
CA VAL A 35 -9.02 34.41 3.44
C VAL A 35 -7.91 33.47 3.93
N LEU A 36 -6.73 33.47 3.30
CA LEU A 36 -5.58 32.67 3.73
C LEU A 36 -5.05 33.16 5.10
N LEU A 37 -4.96 34.48 5.30
CA LEU A 37 -4.57 35.09 6.59
C LEU A 37 -5.62 34.85 7.66
N MET A 38 -6.92 34.95 7.35
CA MET A 38 -8.00 34.64 8.27
C MET A 38 -8.04 33.17 8.67
N LEU A 39 -7.76 32.25 7.75
CA LEU A 39 -7.58 30.82 8.02
C LEU A 39 -6.34 30.58 8.89
N LEU A 40 -5.25 31.31 8.66
CA LEU A 40 -4.05 31.25 9.49
C LEU A 40 -4.29 31.80 10.92
N CYS A 41 -5.04 32.88 11.06
CA CYS A 41 -5.37 33.47 12.38
C CYS A 41 -6.39 32.67 13.17
N LEU A 42 -7.37 32.01 12.50
CA LEU A 42 -8.31 31.09 13.13
C LEU A 42 -7.65 29.79 13.62
N SER A 43 -6.46 29.44 13.09
CA SER A 43 -5.68 28.26 13.52
C SER A 43 -5.00 28.42 14.88
N LEU A 44 -5.02 29.62 15.48
CA LEU A 44 -4.28 29.88 16.71
C LEU A 44 -5.05 29.57 18.01
N TRP A 45 -6.32 29.20 17.97
CA TRP A 45 -7.11 28.91 19.15
C TRP A 45 -7.68 27.50 19.21
N CYS A 46 -7.25 26.76 20.22
CA CYS A 46 -7.71 25.45 20.72
C CYS A 46 -7.18 24.17 20.03
N GLY A 47 -6.53 23.29 20.79
CA GLY A 47 -6.34 21.87 20.46
C GLY A 47 -5.08 21.19 20.98
N ARG A 48 -5.03 20.85 22.27
CA ARG A 48 -3.94 20.00 22.84
C ARG A 48 -4.19 18.48 22.73
N ALA A 49 -5.42 18.02 22.46
CA ALA A 49 -5.83 16.63 22.69
C ALA A 49 -5.27 15.58 21.72
N ALA A 50 -5.09 15.87 20.43
CA ALA A 50 -4.74 14.79 19.48
C ALA A 50 -3.25 14.44 19.42
N ALA A 51 -2.38 15.40 19.73
CA ALA A 51 -0.94 15.15 19.87
C ALA A 51 -0.63 14.24 21.06
N GLN A 52 -1.42 14.36 22.11
CA GLN A 52 -1.23 13.63 23.36
C GLN A 52 -1.59 12.17 23.20
N ASP A 53 -2.65 11.84 22.47
CA ASP A 53 -3.08 10.44 22.24
C ASP A 53 -2.01 9.60 21.52
N GLU A 54 -1.35 10.15 20.46
CA GLU A 54 -0.29 9.43 19.73
C GLU A 54 1.01 9.30 20.55
N ILE A 55 1.39 10.37 21.25
CA ILE A 55 2.59 10.35 22.12
C ILE A 55 2.38 9.42 23.32
N ASP A 56 1.20 9.41 23.90
CA ASP A 56 0.89 8.54 25.03
C ASP A 56 0.80 7.05 24.59
N ALA A 57 0.29 6.80 23.37
CA ALA A 57 0.34 5.46 22.79
C ALA A 57 1.80 4.98 22.58
N ALA A 58 2.68 5.87 22.09
CA ALA A 58 4.10 5.57 21.93
C ALA A 58 4.81 5.27 23.27
N ARG A 59 4.39 5.90 24.36
CA ARG A 59 4.91 5.68 25.71
C ARG A 59 4.50 4.34 26.34
N GLN A 60 3.55 3.61 25.75
CA GLN A 60 3.16 2.27 26.20
C GLN A 60 4.12 1.15 25.76
N ALA A 61 5.28 1.51 25.17
CA ALA A 61 6.33 0.58 24.79
C ALA A 61 6.86 -0.22 26.00
N LYS A 62 7.42 -1.40 25.70
CA LYS A 62 7.84 -2.38 26.74
C LYS A 62 9.09 -1.97 27.50
N LEU A 63 9.98 -1.19 26.86
CA LEU A 63 11.24 -0.74 27.41
C LEU A 63 11.35 0.78 27.23
N ASN A 64 12.00 1.46 28.18
CA ASN A 64 12.28 2.88 28.11
C ASN A 64 13.76 3.09 28.46
N PHE A 65 14.53 3.61 27.50
CA PHE A 65 15.92 3.95 27.66
C PHE A 65 16.07 5.48 27.53
N ASN A 66 16.06 6.17 28.65
CA ASN A 66 16.26 7.63 28.71
C ASN A 66 15.38 8.42 27.72
N GLY A 67 14.08 8.07 27.66
CA GLY A 67 13.10 8.73 26.77
C GLY A 67 12.94 8.09 25.39
N VAL A 68 13.76 7.11 25.04
CA VAL A 68 13.56 6.26 23.86
C VAL A 68 12.71 5.06 24.27
N TYR A 69 11.55 4.95 23.69
CA TYR A 69 10.60 3.85 23.92
C TYR A 69 10.82 2.75 22.90
N VAL A 70 11.08 1.52 23.36
CA VAL A 70 11.44 0.39 22.51
C VAL A 70 10.49 -0.76 22.74
N THR A 71 9.94 -1.32 21.68
CA THR A 71 9.17 -2.56 21.70
C THR A 71 9.90 -3.60 20.85
N PRO A 72 10.73 -4.48 21.47
CA PRO A 72 11.39 -5.54 20.72
C PRO A 72 10.39 -6.61 20.30
N THR A 73 10.60 -7.15 19.11
CA THR A 73 9.84 -8.26 18.54
C THR A 73 10.79 -9.35 18.07
N LEU A 74 10.36 -10.60 18.15
CA LEU A 74 11.07 -11.75 17.62
C LEU A 74 10.06 -12.72 17.04
N GLN A 75 10.26 -13.13 15.79
CA GLN A 75 9.44 -14.14 15.16
C GLN A 75 10.33 -15.21 14.54
N LEU A 76 9.97 -16.46 14.76
CA LEU A 76 10.44 -17.62 14.00
C LEU A 76 9.28 -18.08 13.15
N LYS A 77 9.44 -17.96 11.84
CA LYS A 77 8.40 -18.26 10.85
C LYS A 77 8.81 -19.47 10.04
N GLU A 78 7.84 -20.26 9.62
CA GLU A 78 8.05 -21.32 8.63
C GLU A 78 9.15 -22.33 9.01
N LEU A 79 9.29 -22.64 10.30
CA LEU A 79 10.19 -23.72 10.74
C LEU A 79 9.60 -25.05 10.35
N GLY A 80 9.89 -25.55 9.15
CA GLY A 80 9.29 -26.77 8.63
C GLY A 80 9.58 -27.04 7.18
N VAL A 81 8.69 -27.75 6.52
CA VAL A 81 8.86 -28.24 5.14
C VAL A 81 7.93 -27.50 4.18
N ASP A 82 8.51 -26.97 3.12
CA ASP A 82 7.82 -26.47 1.92
C ASP A 82 7.92 -27.55 0.84
N SER A 83 6.80 -28.10 0.39
CA SER A 83 6.78 -29.18 -0.60
C SER A 83 7.17 -28.74 -2.00
N ASN A 84 7.05 -27.44 -2.32
CA ASN A 84 7.29 -26.92 -3.66
C ASN A 84 7.93 -25.54 -3.62
N VAL A 85 9.21 -25.48 -3.25
CA VAL A 85 9.98 -24.23 -3.08
C VAL A 85 9.99 -23.36 -4.34
N PHE A 86 9.93 -23.95 -5.52
CA PHE A 86 10.00 -23.22 -6.79
C PHE A 86 8.65 -23.10 -7.50
N ASN A 87 7.55 -23.57 -6.88
CA ASN A 87 6.21 -23.55 -7.46
C ASN A 87 6.16 -24.11 -8.89
N ARG A 88 6.81 -25.25 -9.10
CA ARG A 88 6.86 -25.92 -10.39
C ARG A 88 5.59 -26.73 -10.62
N ASN A 89 5.15 -26.77 -11.88
CA ASN A 89 4.16 -27.72 -12.34
C ASN A 89 4.85 -29.09 -12.57
N GLY A 90 4.30 -30.14 -12.02
CA GLY A 90 4.85 -31.52 -12.14
C GLY A 90 5.77 -31.85 -10.96
N GLU A 91 7.07 -31.98 -11.19
CA GLU A 91 8.02 -32.42 -10.17
C GLU A 91 8.20 -31.37 -9.07
N GLN A 92 7.71 -31.71 -7.88
CA GLN A 92 7.81 -30.85 -6.70
C GLN A 92 9.22 -30.89 -6.11
N THR A 93 9.70 -29.75 -5.65
CA THR A 93 11.04 -29.59 -5.06
C THR A 93 10.92 -29.24 -3.59
N PRO A 94 10.85 -30.22 -2.68
CA PRO A 94 10.71 -29.96 -1.25
C PRO A 94 12.01 -29.47 -0.66
N ASP A 95 11.92 -28.61 0.38
CA ASP A 95 13.03 -28.22 1.24
C ASP A 95 12.56 -27.92 2.66
N PHE A 96 13.48 -28.05 3.60
CA PHE A 96 13.30 -27.54 4.96
C PHE A 96 13.64 -26.06 4.99
N THR A 97 12.72 -25.24 5.51
CA THR A 97 12.86 -23.79 5.53
C THR A 97 12.66 -23.23 6.93
N THR A 98 13.29 -22.12 7.22
CA THR A 98 12.99 -21.31 8.41
C THR A 98 13.34 -19.87 8.17
N THR A 99 12.62 -18.97 8.86
CA THR A 99 12.90 -17.54 8.85
C THR A 99 12.91 -17.01 10.28
N LEU A 100 14.05 -16.48 10.70
CA LEU A 100 14.18 -15.77 11.96
C LEU A 100 14.07 -14.27 11.70
N SER A 101 13.13 -13.60 12.37
CA SER A 101 12.81 -12.18 12.18
C SER A 101 12.91 -11.42 13.51
N PRO A 102 14.11 -11.01 13.95
CA PRO A 102 14.25 -10.00 15.01
C PRO A 102 13.81 -8.64 14.50
N GLY A 103 13.16 -7.86 15.37
CA GLY A 103 12.71 -6.52 15.05
C GLY A 103 12.53 -5.64 16.28
N ALA A 104 12.31 -4.37 16.07
CA ALA A 104 12.01 -3.40 17.10
C ALA A 104 11.18 -2.24 16.55
N ASP A 105 10.18 -1.82 17.31
CA ASP A 105 9.52 -0.54 17.15
C ASP A 105 10.14 0.46 18.13
N LEU A 106 10.57 1.59 17.60
CA LEU A 106 11.17 2.69 18.36
C LEU A 106 10.26 3.90 18.32
N ALA A 107 10.11 4.57 19.45
CA ALA A 107 9.40 5.84 19.52
C ALA A 107 10.16 6.82 20.41
N LEU A 108 10.35 8.03 19.92
CA LEU A 108 11.08 9.10 20.58
C LEU A 108 10.23 10.38 20.55
N PRO A 109 9.47 10.66 21.62
CA PRO A 109 8.73 11.89 21.76
C PRO A 109 9.61 13.04 22.26
N PHE A 110 9.63 14.15 21.54
CA PHE A 110 10.33 15.38 21.94
C PHE A 110 9.36 16.47 22.37
N ALA A 111 9.56 17.01 23.57
CA ALA A 111 8.85 18.21 24.08
C ALA A 111 7.33 18.20 23.85
N HIS A 112 6.67 17.04 23.84
CA HIS A 112 5.24 16.84 23.56
C HIS A 112 4.74 17.40 22.21
N ARG A 113 5.65 17.73 21.29
CA ARG A 113 5.31 18.35 19.99
C ARG A 113 5.86 17.61 18.79
N VAL A 114 6.87 16.78 18.95
CA VAL A 114 7.47 16.01 17.89
C VAL A 114 7.52 14.55 18.32
N LEU A 115 7.12 13.67 17.44
CA LEU A 115 7.21 12.23 17.61
C LEU A 115 8.03 11.67 16.45
N VAL A 116 9.17 11.06 16.77
CA VAL A 116 9.94 10.26 15.81
C VAL A 116 9.62 8.79 16.08
N THR A 117 9.28 8.06 15.04
CA THR A 117 9.04 6.61 15.10
C THR A 117 9.96 5.90 14.12
N SER A 118 10.41 4.70 14.49
CA SER A 118 11.14 3.84 13.56
C SER A 118 10.69 2.41 13.76
N HIS A 119 10.51 1.68 12.68
CA HIS A 119 10.33 0.25 12.68
C HIS A 119 11.51 -0.37 11.95
N VAL A 120 12.16 -1.33 12.58
CA VAL A 120 13.29 -2.08 12.02
C VAL A 120 13.01 -3.55 12.21
N ASP A 121 13.05 -4.31 11.14
CA ASP A 121 13.06 -5.77 11.18
C ASP A 121 14.04 -6.33 10.15
N MET A 122 14.52 -7.54 10.41
CA MET A 122 15.46 -8.23 9.54
C MET A 122 15.11 -9.71 9.47
N ASP A 123 14.70 -10.17 8.29
CA ASP A 123 14.44 -11.59 8.08
C ASP A 123 15.74 -12.32 7.69
N PHE A 124 16.13 -13.29 8.49
CA PHE A 124 17.17 -14.26 8.17
C PHE A 124 16.50 -15.52 7.64
N VAL A 125 16.55 -15.71 6.32
CA VAL A 125 15.87 -16.81 5.63
C VAL A 125 16.85 -17.93 5.33
N TYR A 126 16.54 -19.13 5.80
CA TYR A 126 17.36 -20.32 5.63
C TYR A 126 16.61 -21.39 4.85
N TYR A 127 17.32 -22.06 3.95
CA TYR A 127 16.94 -23.24 3.20
C TYR A 127 18.00 -24.32 3.40
N ALA A 128 17.61 -25.57 3.65
CA ALA A 128 18.56 -26.64 3.92
C ALA A 128 19.32 -27.05 2.66
N GLN A 129 18.61 -27.39 1.59
CA GLN A 129 19.18 -27.87 0.33
C GLN A 129 19.52 -26.71 -0.62
N TYR A 130 18.59 -25.77 -0.81
CA TYR A 130 18.76 -24.68 -1.77
C TYR A 130 19.46 -23.47 -1.16
N ALA A 131 20.78 -23.57 -0.94
CA ALA A 131 21.59 -22.52 -0.33
C ALA A 131 21.53 -21.17 -1.09
N ASN A 132 21.32 -21.20 -2.41
CA ASN A 132 21.13 -20.03 -3.25
C ASN A 132 19.81 -19.29 -2.96
N GLN A 133 18.87 -19.88 -2.21
CA GLN A 133 17.63 -19.24 -1.77
C GLN A 133 17.75 -18.57 -0.40
N ARG A 134 18.86 -18.77 0.32
CA ARG A 134 19.12 -18.09 1.60
C ARG A 134 19.26 -16.59 1.39
N SER A 135 18.75 -15.81 2.34
CA SER A 135 18.82 -14.36 2.23
C SER A 135 18.72 -13.66 3.59
N ILE A 136 19.24 -12.44 3.63
CA ILE A 136 19.02 -11.48 4.71
C ILE A 136 18.20 -10.35 4.10
N ASN A 137 17.07 -10.03 4.72
CA ASN A 137 16.09 -9.09 4.20
C ASN A 137 15.82 -7.98 5.22
N PRO A 138 16.57 -6.88 5.19
CA PRO A 138 16.31 -5.73 6.05
C PRO A 138 15.09 -4.93 5.58
N ASN A 139 14.27 -4.51 6.54
CA ASN A 139 13.15 -3.60 6.36
C ASN A 139 13.24 -2.51 7.42
N VAL A 140 13.35 -1.27 7.00
CA VAL A 140 13.47 -0.11 7.88
C VAL A 140 12.49 0.95 7.45
N SER A 141 11.73 1.47 8.39
CA SER A 141 10.95 2.68 8.17
C SER A 141 11.16 3.68 9.29
N VAL A 142 11.16 4.96 8.93
CA VAL A 142 11.30 6.08 9.86
C VAL A 142 10.19 7.07 9.56
N GLY A 143 9.55 7.57 10.62
CA GLY A 143 8.52 8.59 10.54
C GLY A 143 8.79 9.72 11.51
N VAL A 144 8.46 10.93 11.12
CA VAL A 144 8.51 12.12 11.96
C VAL A 144 7.18 12.84 11.88
N LYS A 145 6.58 13.15 13.02
CA LYS A 145 5.37 13.97 13.13
C LYS A 145 5.61 15.17 14.02
N GLY A 146 5.30 16.36 13.52
CA GLY A 146 5.33 17.60 14.26
C GLY A 146 3.90 18.10 14.52
N PHE A 147 3.52 18.23 15.79
CA PHE A 147 2.17 18.61 16.21
C PHE A 147 2.12 20.09 16.60
N MET A 148 1.28 20.83 15.89
CA MET A 148 0.87 22.19 16.23
C MET A 148 -0.62 22.18 16.56
N ARG A 149 -1.16 23.31 17.03
CA ARG A 149 -2.55 23.36 17.52
C ARG A 149 -3.59 22.74 16.60
N ARG A 150 -3.52 23.06 15.30
CA ARG A 150 -4.46 22.55 14.28
C ARG A 150 -3.76 21.89 13.09
N ILE A 151 -2.45 21.94 13.05
CA ILE A 151 -1.64 21.47 11.94
C ILE A 151 -0.75 20.34 12.44
N THR A 152 -0.71 19.25 11.73
CA THR A 152 0.28 18.18 11.90
C THR A 152 1.10 18.11 10.62
N LEU A 153 2.40 18.32 10.73
CA LEU A 153 3.34 18.04 9.67
C LEU A 153 3.87 16.62 9.85
N PHE A 154 4.00 15.88 8.78
CA PHE A 154 4.58 14.56 8.84
C PHE A 154 5.48 14.28 7.64
N ALA A 155 6.51 13.48 7.89
CA ALA A 155 7.38 12.94 6.86
C ALA A 155 7.73 11.51 7.23
N ASP A 156 7.90 10.66 6.22
CA ASP A 156 8.29 9.27 6.40
C ASP A 156 9.23 8.81 5.30
N GLY A 157 10.06 7.81 5.64
CA GLY A 157 10.93 7.12 4.71
C GLY A 157 10.88 5.62 4.94
N ARG A 158 11.03 4.84 3.87
CA ARG A 158 11.09 3.39 3.92
C ARG A 158 12.19 2.85 3.03
N TYR A 159 12.88 1.85 3.55
CA TYR A 159 13.86 1.04 2.85
C TYR A 159 13.53 -0.43 3.07
N LEU A 160 13.32 -1.17 2.01
CA LEU A 160 13.10 -2.61 2.03
C LEU A 160 14.03 -3.25 0.99
N ASN A 161 14.89 -4.17 1.42
CA ASN A 161 15.67 -5.00 0.53
C ASN A 161 15.37 -6.46 0.86
N SER A 162 14.54 -7.09 0.06
CA SER A 162 14.07 -8.43 0.35
C SER A 162 14.24 -9.38 -0.83
N ARG A 163 14.58 -10.64 -0.53
CA ARG A 163 14.52 -11.74 -1.46
C ARG A 163 13.38 -12.68 -1.07
N GLN A 164 12.23 -12.44 -1.66
CA GLN A 164 11.00 -13.19 -1.38
C GLN A 164 10.16 -13.32 -2.65
N ARG A 165 9.13 -14.15 -2.60
CA ARG A 165 8.13 -14.18 -3.67
C ARG A 165 7.45 -12.81 -3.76
N LEU A 166 7.48 -12.20 -4.94
CA LEU A 166 7.03 -10.83 -5.11
C LEU A 166 5.53 -10.68 -4.98
N ASN A 167 4.82 -11.55 -5.66
CA ASN A 167 3.36 -11.66 -5.63
C ASN A 167 2.94 -13.06 -6.11
N GLN A 168 1.67 -13.29 -6.34
CA GLN A 168 1.19 -14.59 -6.85
C GLN A 168 1.43 -14.75 -8.36
N GLU A 169 1.72 -13.68 -9.09
CA GLU A 169 2.11 -13.76 -10.50
C GLU A 169 3.57 -14.18 -10.62
N ILE A 170 4.47 -13.49 -9.93
CA ILE A 170 5.91 -13.79 -9.88
C ILE A 170 6.16 -14.59 -8.60
N ASP A 171 5.91 -15.86 -8.70
CA ASP A 171 5.99 -16.83 -7.60
C ASP A 171 7.41 -17.34 -7.32
N ALA A 172 8.40 -16.81 -8.02
CA ALA A 172 9.82 -17.02 -7.73
C ALA A 172 10.36 -15.98 -6.72
N ARG A 173 11.39 -16.40 -6.00
CA ARG A 173 12.08 -15.52 -5.04
C ARG A 173 13.07 -14.63 -5.79
N ALA A 174 12.74 -13.37 -5.92
CA ALA A 174 13.61 -12.35 -6.50
C ALA A 174 14.05 -11.33 -5.45
N ARG A 175 15.27 -10.82 -5.59
CA ARG A 175 15.76 -9.74 -4.74
C ARG A 175 15.24 -8.41 -5.27
N ARG A 176 14.42 -7.76 -4.46
CA ARG A 176 13.79 -6.49 -4.75
C ARG A 176 14.22 -5.44 -3.73
N LEU A 177 14.48 -4.24 -4.21
CA LEU A 177 14.84 -3.08 -3.43
C LEU A 177 13.78 -2.00 -3.59
N ASP A 178 13.07 -1.68 -2.50
CA ASP A 178 12.08 -0.61 -2.46
C ASP A 178 12.61 0.53 -1.59
N LYS A 179 12.64 1.73 -2.13
CA LYS A 179 12.96 2.97 -1.41
C LYS A 179 11.82 3.95 -1.62
N SER A 180 11.33 4.56 -0.56
CA SER A 180 10.34 5.62 -0.70
C SER A 180 10.49 6.65 0.40
N ALA A 181 10.12 7.89 0.07
CA ALA A 181 9.99 8.97 1.03
C ALA A 181 8.71 9.74 0.74
N GLY A 182 8.08 10.23 1.80
CA GLY A 182 6.86 11.01 1.72
C GLY A 182 6.83 12.11 2.74
N ALA A 183 6.06 13.16 2.45
CA ALA A 183 5.79 14.22 3.39
C ALA A 183 4.37 14.76 3.17
N GLY A 184 3.80 15.33 4.22
CA GLY A 184 2.45 15.90 4.13
C GLY A 184 2.11 16.81 5.29
N ILE A 185 0.94 17.38 5.14
CA ILE A 185 0.33 18.28 6.12
C ILE A 185 -1.11 17.84 6.36
N GLU A 186 -1.49 17.74 7.61
CA GLU A 186 -2.88 17.61 8.04
C GLU A 186 -3.33 18.88 8.75
N VAL A 187 -4.50 19.39 8.39
CA VAL A 187 -5.12 20.55 8.99
C VAL A 187 -6.45 20.16 9.60
N ARG A 188 -6.62 20.37 10.89
CA ARG A 188 -7.88 20.20 11.60
C ARG A 188 -8.73 21.46 11.45
N ILE A 189 -9.72 21.40 10.56
CA ILE A 189 -10.64 22.53 10.28
C ILE A 189 -11.59 22.73 11.47
N PHE A 190 -12.23 21.63 11.90
CA PHE A 190 -13.11 21.56 13.06
C PHE A 190 -12.73 20.38 13.96
N PRO A 191 -13.25 20.29 15.19
CA PRO A 191 -12.94 19.16 16.08
C PRO A 191 -13.20 17.77 15.49
N LYS A 192 -14.15 17.67 14.55
CA LYS A 192 -14.54 16.43 13.88
C LYS A 192 -14.09 16.34 12.41
N LEU A 193 -13.57 17.42 11.81
CA LEU A 193 -13.21 17.50 10.41
C LEU A 193 -11.75 17.85 10.25
N SER A 194 -10.99 16.99 9.59
CA SER A 194 -9.62 17.29 9.17
C SER A 194 -9.44 17.04 7.66
N THR A 195 -8.48 17.71 7.07
CA THR A 195 -8.03 17.50 5.70
C THR A 195 -6.54 17.33 5.69
N SER A 196 -6.04 16.49 4.82
CA SER A 196 -4.59 16.30 4.62
C SER A 196 -4.23 16.26 3.15
N VAL A 197 -3.02 16.71 2.86
CA VAL A 197 -2.37 16.54 1.55
C VAL A 197 -0.99 15.98 1.80
N SER A 198 -0.62 14.98 1.04
CA SER A 198 0.71 14.35 1.10
C SER A 198 1.22 14.03 -0.29
N ALA A 199 2.54 14.06 -0.43
CA ALA A 199 3.24 13.60 -1.62
C ALA A 199 4.24 12.53 -1.22
N ARG A 200 4.41 11.52 -2.09
CA ARG A 200 5.36 10.42 -1.91
C ARG A 200 6.08 10.18 -3.21
N SER A 201 7.38 9.93 -3.12
CA SER A 201 8.22 9.45 -4.23
C SER A 201 8.90 8.16 -3.80
N GLY A 202 9.07 7.25 -4.73
CA GLY A 202 9.74 5.97 -4.48
C GLY A 202 10.35 5.40 -5.73
N ARG A 203 11.22 4.41 -5.52
CA ARG A 203 11.83 3.59 -6.56
C ARG A 203 11.75 2.14 -6.16
N VAL A 204 11.32 1.33 -7.11
CA VAL A 204 11.39 -0.13 -7.06
C VAL A 204 12.48 -0.58 -8.03
N ASP A 205 13.45 -1.34 -7.55
CA ASP A 205 14.54 -1.90 -8.37
C ASP A 205 14.71 -3.39 -8.04
N TYR A 206 15.34 -4.12 -8.92
CA TYR A 206 15.65 -5.54 -8.78
C TYR A 206 17.15 -5.74 -8.93
N ALA A 207 17.71 -6.73 -8.24
CA ALA A 207 19.11 -7.09 -8.45
C ALA A 207 19.34 -7.59 -9.88
N ASP A 208 20.58 -7.45 -10.35
CA ASP A 208 20.97 -7.91 -11.67
C ASP A 208 20.72 -9.43 -11.82
N ALA A 209 20.42 -9.86 -13.04
CA ALA A 209 20.19 -11.26 -13.41
C ALA A 209 19.08 -11.98 -12.61
N GLN A 210 18.07 -11.24 -12.15
CA GLN A 210 16.85 -11.84 -11.59
C GLN A 210 15.89 -12.20 -12.72
N VAL A 211 16.08 -13.39 -13.29
CA VAL A 211 15.25 -13.89 -14.41
C VAL A 211 14.11 -14.73 -13.87
N PHE A 212 12.91 -14.48 -14.35
CA PHE A 212 11.71 -15.30 -14.14
C PHE A 212 11.10 -15.64 -15.48
N ARG A 213 11.06 -16.94 -15.82
CA ARG A 213 10.53 -17.45 -17.11
C ARG A 213 11.11 -16.68 -18.31
N ASP A 214 12.43 -16.62 -18.39
CA ASP A 214 13.21 -15.96 -19.44
C ASP A 214 13.05 -14.43 -19.51
N VAL A 215 12.33 -13.82 -18.57
CA VAL A 215 12.19 -12.35 -18.47
C VAL A 215 13.06 -11.80 -17.33
N ASP A 216 13.92 -10.86 -17.65
CA ASP A 216 14.67 -10.09 -16.64
C ASP A 216 13.71 -9.14 -15.91
N LEU A 217 13.52 -9.39 -14.60
CA LEU A 217 12.57 -8.62 -13.77
C LEU A 217 12.99 -7.16 -13.62
N ARG A 218 14.29 -6.85 -13.64
CA ARG A 218 14.78 -5.49 -13.57
C ARG A 218 14.40 -4.71 -14.82
N GLN A 219 14.62 -5.33 -15.99
CA GLN A 219 14.26 -4.72 -17.27
C GLN A 219 12.75 -4.50 -17.39
N SER A 220 11.96 -5.41 -16.85
CA SER A 220 10.50 -5.37 -16.99
C SER A 220 9.79 -4.53 -15.94
N LEU A 221 10.28 -4.48 -14.68
CA LEU A 221 9.51 -4.00 -13.53
C LEU A 221 10.22 -2.93 -12.68
N ALA A 222 11.46 -2.54 -13.02
CA ALA A 222 12.10 -1.44 -12.31
C ALA A 222 11.42 -0.10 -12.66
N GLU A 223 10.98 0.62 -11.62
CA GLU A 223 10.17 1.82 -11.80
C GLU A 223 10.42 2.90 -10.76
N ASP A 224 10.21 4.14 -11.17
CA ASP A 224 10.04 5.31 -10.31
C ASP A 224 8.56 5.60 -10.17
N LEU A 225 8.09 5.71 -8.94
CA LEU A 225 6.70 6.04 -8.65
C LEU A 225 6.62 7.37 -7.89
N SER A 226 5.63 8.17 -8.22
CA SER A 226 5.30 9.37 -7.48
C SER A 226 3.79 9.48 -7.29
N SER A 227 3.35 9.87 -6.11
CA SER A 227 1.93 10.01 -5.83
C SER A 227 1.64 11.23 -4.98
N THR A 228 0.46 11.81 -5.21
CA THR A 228 -0.10 12.87 -4.38
C THR A 228 -1.46 12.39 -3.90
N THR A 229 -1.70 12.51 -2.59
CA THR A 229 -2.95 12.08 -1.95
C THR A 229 -3.56 13.23 -1.19
N ALA A 230 -4.82 13.52 -1.44
CA ALA A 230 -5.64 14.44 -0.65
C ALA A 230 -6.71 13.63 0.10
N THR A 231 -6.89 13.91 1.38
CA THR A 231 -7.84 13.17 2.22
C THR A 231 -8.68 14.14 3.04
N ILE A 232 -9.98 13.88 3.10
CA ILE A 232 -10.93 14.55 3.99
C ILE A 232 -11.42 13.49 4.98
N SER A 233 -11.31 13.77 6.28
CA SER A 233 -11.68 12.84 7.36
C SER A 233 -12.70 13.48 8.29
N PHE A 234 -13.85 12.82 8.45
CA PHE A 234 -14.92 13.24 9.35
C PHE A 234 -15.13 12.22 10.48
N LYS A 235 -14.80 12.60 11.71
CA LYS A 235 -14.99 11.79 12.91
C LYS A 235 -16.46 11.79 13.31
N ALA A 236 -17.24 10.82 12.82
CA ALA A 236 -18.65 10.69 13.16
C ALA A 236 -18.84 10.33 14.63
N THR A 237 -18.05 9.38 15.14
CA THR A 237 -17.97 9.00 16.56
C THR A 237 -16.51 8.95 17.04
N PRO A 238 -16.23 8.79 18.34
CA PRO A 238 -14.87 8.57 18.81
C PRO A 238 -14.17 7.33 18.21
N LEU A 239 -14.94 6.37 17.70
CA LEU A 239 -14.44 5.09 17.17
C LEU A 239 -14.60 4.96 15.65
N THR A 240 -15.33 5.87 14.99
CA THR A 240 -15.67 5.78 13.56
C THR A 240 -15.34 7.08 12.84
N THR A 241 -14.57 6.98 11.77
CA THR A 241 -14.21 8.11 10.90
C THR A 241 -14.62 7.79 9.46
N PHE A 242 -15.41 8.66 8.84
CA PHE A 242 -15.62 8.64 7.40
C PHE A 242 -14.48 9.35 6.69
N VAL A 243 -14.03 8.79 5.58
CA VAL A 243 -12.88 9.29 4.83
C VAL A 243 -13.24 9.39 3.36
N LEU A 244 -12.85 10.49 2.73
CA LEU A 244 -12.84 10.62 1.27
C LEU A 244 -11.39 10.84 0.85
N ARG A 245 -10.86 9.95 0.03
CA ARG A 245 -9.47 9.99 -0.46
C ARG A 245 -9.45 10.17 -1.96
N GLY A 246 -8.70 11.16 -2.42
CA GLY A 246 -8.32 11.36 -3.82
C GLY A 246 -6.83 11.12 -3.97
N GLN A 247 -6.41 10.33 -4.95
CA GLN A 247 -5.01 10.04 -5.23
C GLN A 247 -4.73 10.19 -6.72
N ALA A 248 -3.62 10.86 -7.03
CA ALA A 248 -2.99 10.86 -8.34
C ALA A 248 -1.63 10.17 -8.23
N GLN A 249 -1.32 9.25 -9.13
CA GLN A 249 -0.08 8.48 -9.14
C GLN A 249 0.50 8.46 -10.54
N ARG A 250 1.82 8.49 -10.62
CA ARG A 250 2.61 8.36 -11.85
C ARG A 250 3.63 7.25 -11.66
N ASP A 251 3.62 6.29 -12.55
CA ASP A 251 4.55 5.17 -12.59
C ASP A 251 5.41 5.30 -13.85
N ARG A 252 6.72 5.30 -13.69
CA ARG A 252 7.69 5.49 -14.78
C ARG A 252 8.67 4.34 -14.77
N PHE A 253 8.54 3.43 -15.72
CA PHE A 253 9.40 2.28 -15.86
C PHE A 253 10.75 2.69 -16.46
N LEU A 254 11.84 2.27 -15.82
CA LEU A 254 13.20 2.71 -16.19
C LEU A 254 13.67 2.10 -17.51
N PHE A 255 13.34 0.83 -17.74
CA PHE A 255 13.80 0.07 -18.90
C PHE A 255 12.66 -0.36 -19.83
N SER A 256 11.42 -0.30 -19.37
CA SER A 256 10.20 -0.64 -20.13
C SER A 256 9.24 0.54 -20.19
N PRO A 257 9.61 1.67 -20.83
CA PRO A 257 8.82 2.92 -20.79
C PRO A 257 7.39 2.76 -21.31
N PHE A 258 7.13 1.77 -22.16
CA PHE A 258 5.79 1.51 -22.70
C PHE A 258 4.77 1.10 -21.62
N LYS A 259 5.22 0.57 -20.47
CA LYS A 259 4.36 0.28 -19.29
C LYS A 259 4.05 1.51 -18.44
N SER A 260 4.75 2.63 -18.67
CA SER A 260 4.57 3.86 -17.89
C SER A 260 3.14 4.36 -17.97
N SER A 261 2.59 4.80 -16.85
CA SER A 261 1.20 5.23 -16.75
C SER A 261 0.97 6.37 -15.77
N ASP A 262 -0.19 6.99 -15.89
CA ASP A 262 -0.78 7.90 -14.93
C ASP A 262 -2.10 7.31 -14.41
N SER A 263 -2.35 7.36 -13.11
CA SER A 263 -3.57 6.85 -12.52
C SER A 263 -4.19 7.83 -11.52
N TYR A 264 -5.52 7.81 -11.45
CA TYR A 264 -6.31 8.60 -10.52
C TYR A 264 -7.31 7.70 -9.81
N ARG A 265 -7.49 7.91 -8.51
CA ARG A 265 -8.43 7.16 -7.69
C ARG A 265 -9.21 8.10 -6.78
N VAL A 266 -10.50 7.83 -6.64
CA VAL A 266 -11.36 8.49 -5.65
C VAL A 266 -12.06 7.39 -4.85
N THR A 267 -11.74 7.34 -3.57
CA THR A 267 -12.16 6.25 -2.69
C THR A 267 -12.78 6.81 -1.41
N PRO A 268 -14.13 6.92 -1.34
CA PRO A 268 -14.82 7.03 -0.08
C PRO A 268 -14.60 5.78 0.77
N GLY A 269 -14.59 5.95 2.09
CA GLY A 269 -14.37 4.85 3.01
C GLY A 269 -14.71 5.15 4.45
N VAL A 270 -14.53 4.15 5.28
CA VAL A 270 -14.74 4.22 6.72
C VAL A 270 -13.58 3.57 7.45
N GLU A 271 -13.14 4.19 8.52
CA GLU A 271 -12.11 3.67 9.43
C GLU A 271 -12.69 3.46 10.82
N PHE A 272 -12.44 2.29 11.40
CA PHE A 272 -12.83 1.92 12.76
C PHE A 272 -11.60 1.74 13.64
N LYS A 273 -11.59 2.38 14.80
CA LYS A 273 -10.46 2.25 15.75
C LYS A 273 -10.34 0.84 16.34
N PRO A 274 -9.13 0.42 16.78
CA PRO A 274 -8.90 -0.94 17.31
C PRO A 274 -9.75 -1.34 18.52
N ARG A 275 -10.28 -0.36 19.27
CA ARG A 275 -11.15 -0.61 20.44
C ARG A 275 -12.64 -0.77 20.10
N ALA A 276 -13.01 -0.58 18.82
CA ALA A 276 -14.38 -0.82 18.38
C ALA A 276 -14.64 -2.34 18.24
N LEU A 277 -15.89 -2.74 18.30
CA LEU A 277 -16.33 -4.13 18.05
C LEU A 277 -15.89 -4.59 16.64
N ILE A 278 -16.02 -3.70 15.67
CA ILE A 278 -15.44 -3.83 14.33
C ILE A 278 -14.25 -2.87 14.28
N SER A 279 -13.08 -3.33 13.90
CA SER A 279 -11.87 -2.52 13.73
C SER A 279 -11.28 -2.69 12.33
N GLY A 280 -10.53 -1.68 11.86
CA GLY A 280 -9.93 -1.69 10.53
C GLY A 280 -10.51 -0.65 9.61
N SER A 281 -10.45 -0.87 8.31
CA SER A 281 -10.89 0.11 7.30
C SER A 281 -11.55 -0.55 6.10
N ALA A 282 -12.43 0.19 5.45
CA ALA A 282 -13.09 -0.21 4.21
C ALA A 282 -13.15 0.99 3.27
N TYR A 283 -12.56 0.87 2.09
CA TYR A 283 -12.57 1.85 1.01
C TYR A 283 -13.07 1.18 -0.26
N VAL A 284 -14.03 1.79 -0.92
CA VAL A 284 -14.51 1.35 -2.23
C VAL A 284 -14.70 2.60 -3.08
N GLY A 285 -14.23 2.57 -4.30
CA GLY A 285 -14.30 3.75 -5.14
C GLY A 285 -14.05 3.45 -6.59
N PHE A 286 -13.65 4.46 -7.32
CA PHE A 286 -13.39 4.41 -8.74
C PHE A 286 -11.93 4.74 -9.04
N GLY A 287 -11.30 3.94 -9.89
CA GLY A 287 -9.96 4.13 -10.41
C GLY A 287 -9.96 4.31 -11.93
N HIS A 288 -9.10 5.19 -12.39
CA HIS A 288 -8.76 5.38 -13.79
C HIS A 288 -7.27 5.19 -13.99
N PHE A 289 -6.90 4.28 -14.86
CA PHE A 289 -5.53 3.95 -15.22
C PHE A 289 -5.32 4.28 -16.71
N SER A 290 -4.35 5.14 -17.00
CA SER A 290 -4.05 5.66 -18.33
C SER A 290 -2.60 5.38 -18.69
N PRO A 291 -2.29 4.29 -19.40
CA PRO A 291 -0.96 4.04 -19.96
C PRO A 291 -0.54 5.14 -20.91
N GLN A 292 0.76 5.44 -20.97
CA GLN A 292 1.31 6.41 -21.91
C GLN A 292 1.36 5.86 -23.34
N ASN A 293 1.52 4.55 -23.50
CA ASN A 293 1.50 3.88 -24.78
C ASN A 293 0.05 3.57 -25.21
N ALA A 294 -0.32 3.95 -26.43
CA ALA A 294 -1.65 3.75 -26.99
C ALA A 294 -2.00 2.27 -27.25
N LEU A 295 -1.01 1.39 -27.36
CA LEU A 295 -1.21 -0.06 -27.51
C LEU A 295 -1.62 -0.75 -26.20
N VAL A 296 -1.38 -0.13 -25.06
CA VAL A 296 -1.79 -0.65 -23.77
C VAL A 296 -3.20 -0.18 -23.46
N PRO A 297 -4.18 -1.08 -23.22
CA PRO A 297 -5.55 -0.68 -22.96
C PRO A 297 -5.67 0.13 -21.68
N ARG A 298 -6.57 1.11 -21.67
CA ARG A 298 -6.93 1.87 -20.46
C ARG A 298 -7.85 1.04 -19.57
N PHE A 299 -7.79 1.30 -18.27
CA PHE A 299 -8.75 0.74 -17.33
C PHE A 299 -9.51 1.87 -16.63
N SER A 300 -10.82 1.68 -16.51
CA SER A 300 -11.68 2.53 -15.68
C SER A 300 -12.69 1.61 -14.98
N GLY A 301 -12.74 1.66 -13.67
CA GLY A 301 -13.63 0.76 -12.94
C GLY A 301 -13.49 0.83 -11.43
N ALA A 302 -14.19 -0.08 -10.77
CA ALA A 302 -14.19 -0.16 -9.32
C ALA A 302 -12.80 -0.59 -8.79
N VAL A 303 -12.37 0.11 -7.74
CA VAL A 303 -11.22 -0.24 -6.90
C VAL A 303 -11.69 -0.35 -5.45
N ALA A 304 -11.07 -1.25 -4.70
CA ALA A 304 -11.45 -1.50 -3.31
C ALA A 304 -10.24 -1.90 -2.46
N ALA A 305 -10.25 -1.47 -1.20
CA ALA A 305 -9.31 -1.92 -0.18
C ALA A 305 -10.08 -2.05 1.14
N LEU A 306 -10.27 -3.28 1.62
CA LEU A 306 -11.02 -3.57 2.83
C LEU A 306 -10.21 -4.51 3.71
N SER A 307 -10.11 -4.16 4.97
CA SER A 307 -9.56 -5.03 6.01
C SER A 307 -10.33 -4.74 7.30
N LEU A 308 -11.30 -5.61 7.61
CA LEU A 308 -12.18 -5.47 8.76
C LEU A 308 -12.02 -6.66 9.68
N ARG A 309 -11.84 -6.40 10.95
CA ARG A 309 -11.81 -7.40 12.02
C ARG A 309 -13.01 -7.21 12.95
N TYR A 310 -13.77 -8.26 13.12
CA TYR A 310 -14.91 -8.33 14.03
C TYR A 310 -14.63 -9.33 15.15
N VAL A 311 -14.80 -8.91 16.41
CA VAL A 311 -14.58 -9.75 17.59
C VAL A 311 -15.91 -10.21 18.17
N VAL A 312 -16.15 -11.52 18.10
CA VAL A 312 -17.37 -12.17 18.59
C VAL A 312 -17.11 -12.75 19.97
N ARG A 313 -17.92 -12.35 20.96
CA ARG A 313 -17.88 -12.88 22.34
C ARG A 313 -16.47 -12.97 22.94
N SER A 314 -15.60 -12.01 22.60
CA SER A 314 -14.21 -11.90 23.06
C SER A 314 -13.27 -13.08 22.74
N ALA A 315 -13.79 -14.20 22.26
CA ALA A 315 -13.06 -15.44 22.02
C ALA A 315 -12.80 -15.72 20.53
N THR A 316 -13.61 -15.16 19.64
CA THR A 316 -13.49 -15.39 18.19
C THR A 316 -13.29 -14.07 17.47
N ALA A 317 -12.25 -13.96 16.67
CA ALA A 317 -12.03 -12.84 15.79
C ALA A 317 -12.17 -13.29 14.34
N LEU A 318 -13.01 -12.60 13.58
CA LEU A 318 -13.19 -12.77 12.15
C LEU A 318 -12.47 -11.60 11.46
N THR A 319 -11.60 -11.86 10.49
CA THR A 319 -10.97 -10.82 9.68
C THR A 319 -11.34 -11.07 8.23
N ALA A 320 -12.02 -10.11 7.62
CA ALA A 320 -12.35 -10.11 6.20
C ALA A 320 -11.46 -9.13 5.45
N THR A 321 -10.92 -9.54 4.32
CA THR A 321 -10.11 -8.70 3.42
C THR A 321 -10.68 -8.73 2.01
N LEU A 322 -10.64 -7.60 1.34
CA LEU A 322 -10.94 -7.45 -0.08
C LEU A 322 -9.94 -6.42 -0.63
N ASP A 323 -9.27 -6.76 -1.69
CA ASP A 323 -8.43 -5.81 -2.43
C ASP A 323 -8.73 -5.94 -3.92
N ARG A 324 -8.90 -4.81 -4.62
CA ARG A 324 -9.07 -4.75 -6.06
C ARG A 324 -8.39 -3.53 -6.63
N ASP A 325 -7.36 -3.78 -7.44
CA ASP A 325 -6.58 -2.72 -8.08
C ASP A 325 -5.87 -3.21 -9.34
N VAL A 326 -5.34 -2.27 -10.13
CA VAL A 326 -4.43 -2.54 -11.25
C VAL A 326 -3.04 -2.88 -10.73
N GLN A 327 -2.43 -3.91 -11.30
CA GLN A 327 -1.06 -4.35 -11.01
C GLN A 327 -0.30 -4.55 -12.32
N TYR A 328 0.98 -4.19 -12.35
CA TYR A 328 1.82 -4.43 -13.51
C TYR A 328 2.26 -5.88 -13.59
N SER A 329 2.23 -6.42 -14.80
CA SER A 329 2.74 -7.75 -15.12
C SER A 329 4.21 -7.71 -15.52
N TYR A 330 4.95 -8.79 -15.27
CA TYR A 330 6.32 -8.93 -15.78
C TYR A 330 6.36 -9.14 -17.30
N LEU A 331 5.26 -9.57 -17.91
CA LEU A 331 5.16 -9.79 -19.37
C LEU A 331 4.96 -8.48 -20.13
N GLU A 332 5.53 -8.40 -21.33
CA GLU A 332 5.34 -7.25 -22.21
C GLU A 332 4.02 -7.31 -22.97
N ILE A 333 3.62 -8.52 -23.38
CA ILE A 333 2.38 -8.75 -24.14
C ILE A 333 1.12 -8.59 -23.29
N GLU A 334 1.23 -8.80 -21.99
CA GLU A 334 0.20 -8.63 -20.97
C GLU A 334 0.69 -7.63 -19.92
N PRO A 335 0.81 -6.33 -20.24
CA PRO A 335 1.57 -5.35 -19.45
C PRO A 335 0.99 -5.08 -18.05
N TYR A 336 -0.29 -5.38 -17.83
CA TYR A 336 -0.92 -5.26 -16.53
C TYR A 336 -2.13 -6.22 -16.38
N TYR A 337 -2.56 -6.40 -15.17
CA TYR A 337 -3.77 -7.13 -14.83
C TYR A 337 -4.57 -6.40 -13.75
N VAL A 338 -5.88 -6.68 -13.69
CA VAL A 338 -6.73 -6.28 -12.57
C VAL A 338 -6.71 -7.41 -11.55
N SER A 339 -6.05 -7.16 -10.42
CA SER A 339 -6.04 -8.07 -9.28
C SER A 339 -7.31 -7.90 -8.46
N THR A 340 -7.95 -9.00 -8.09
CA THR A 340 -9.03 -9.01 -7.10
C THR A 340 -8.76 -10.12 -6.11
N SER A 341 -8.55 -9.77 -4.85
CA SER A 341 -8.36 -10.74 -3.77
C SER A 341 -9.46 -10.64 -2.73
N VAL A 342 -9.92 -11.79 -2.24
CA VAL A 342 -10.89 -11.90 -1.15
C VAL A 342 -10.34 -12.89 -0.14
N GLY A 343 -10.35 -12.51 1.14
CA GLY A 343 -9.84 -13.35 2.20
C GLY A 343 -10.74 -13.33 3.44
N LEU A 344 -10.77 -14.47 4.14
CA LEU A 344 -11.40 -14.62 5.42
C LEU A 344 -10.46 -15.36 6.38
N LEU A 345 -10.22 -14.80 7.55
CA LEU A 345 -9.43 -15.40 8.61
C LEU A 345 -10.28 -15.46 9.88
N VAL A 346 -10.40 -16.65 10.42
CA VAL A 346 -11.09 -16.92 11.70
C VAL A 346 -10.06 -17.33 12.72
N ARG A 347 -9.94 -16.57 13.79
CA ARG A 347 -9.12 -16.92 14.95
C ARG A 347 -10.01 -17.13 16.17
N ARG A 348 -9.89 -18.27 16.82
CA ARG A 348 -10.67 -18.60 18.01
C ARG A 348 -9.76 -19.06 19.14
N GLN A 349 -9.98 -18.50 20.31
CA GLN A 349 -9.45 -19.04 21.56
C GLN A 349 -10.26 -20.28 21.90
N LEU A 350 -9.60 -21.41 22.06
CA LEU A 350 -10.24 -22.71 22.31
C LEU A 350 -10.46 -22.91 23.82
N ALA A 351 -9.41 -23.29 24.54
CA ALA A 351 -9.45 -23.50 26.00
C ALA A 351 -8.12 -23.05 26.61
N GLY A 352 -8.16 -22.36 27.73
CA GLY A 352 -6.97 -21.88 28.44
C GLY A 352 -6.12 -20.97 27.52
N ALA A 353 -4.87 -21.38 27.27
CA ALA A 353 -3.92 -20.65 26.45
C ALA A 353 -3.91 -21.09 24.96
N PHE A 354 -4.72 -22.07 24.57
CA PHE A 354 -4.78 -22.54 23.18
C PHE A 354 -5.63 -21.66 22.31
N ASP A 355 -5.18 -21.41 21.10
CA ASP A 355 -5.94 -20.78 20.02
C ASP A 355 -5.80 -21.54 18.70
N ALA A 356 -6.81 -21.43 17.86
CA ALA A 356 -6.77 -21.94 16.49
C ALA A 356 -7.06 -20.80 15.51
N THR A 357 -6.42 -20.87 14.35
CA THR A 357 -6.63 -19.93 13.24
C THR A 357 -6.90 -20.74 11.98
N VAL A 358 -7.94 -20.37 11.23
CA VAL A 358 -8.23 -20.93 9.90
C VAL A 358 -8.40 -19.77 8.94
N GLY A 359 -7.74 -19.84 7.78
CA GLY A 359 -7.77 -18.82 6.75
C GLY A 359 -8.04 -19.39 5.37
N ALA A 360 -8.78 -18.64 4.56
CA ALA A 360 -8.98 -18.90 3.15
C ALA A 360 -8.82 -17.60 2.38
N GLN A 361 -8.09 -17.63 1.27
CA GLN A 361 -7.89 -16.48 0.40
C GLN A 361 -7.95 -16.91 -1.06
N ARG A 362 -8.63 -16.12 -1.88
CA ARG A 362 -8.74 -16.28 -3.32
C ARG A 362 -8.20 -15.05 -4.01
N TYR A 363 -7.37 -15.26 -5.03
CA TYR A 363 -6.88 -14.22 -5.93
C TYR A 363 -7.39 -14.51 -7.34
N ASN A 364 -7.81 -13.45 -8.03
CA ASN A 364 -8.18 -13.48 -9.43
C ASN A 364 -7.38 -12.41 -10.16
N TYR A 365 -6.61 -12.80 -11.16
CA TYR A 365 -5.80 -11.93 -12.00
C TYR A 365 -6.35 -11.93 -13.41
N ALA A 366 -7.04 -10.83 -13.79
CA ALA A 366 -7.59 -10.66 -15.12
C ALA A 366 -6.61 -9.82 -15.95
N TYR A 367 -5.81 -10.48 -16.77
CA TYR A 367 -4.78 -9.85 -17.60
C TYR A 367 -5.39 -8.99 -18.71
N ARG A 368 -4.62 -8.04 -19.18
CA ARG A 368 -4.97 -7.16 -20.28
C ARG A 368 -3.87 -7.22 -21.34
N ASP A 369 -4.23 -7.83 -22.47
CA ASP A 369 -3.36 -7.98 -23.64
C ASP A 369 -3.17 -6.61 -24.30
N LEU A 370 -2.06 -6.43 -25.02
CA LEU A 370 -1.86 -5.28 -25.90
C LEU A 370 -3.00 -5.24 -26.93
N LEU A 371 -3.42 -4.03 -27.30
CA LEU A 371 -4.46 -3.85 -28.33
C LEU A 371 -3.94 -4.36 -29.67
N PRO A 372 -4.60 -5.35 -30.30
CA PRO A 372 -4.15 -5.87 -31.55
C PRO A 372 -4.38 -4.86 -32.67
N ALA A 373 -3.41 -4.70 -33.54
CA ALA A 373 -3.61 -4.04 -34.81
C ALA A 373 -4.45 -4.97 -35.72
N GLY A 374 -5.79 -4.91 -35.60
CA GLY A 374 -6.72 -5.47 -36.59
C GLY A 374 -7.13 -6.92 -36.44
N LEU A 375 -6.95 -7.60 -35.30
CA LEU A 375 -7.39 -8.96 -35.07
C LEU A 375 -8.43 -9.05 -33.94
N ASN A 376 -9.34 -10.05 -34.02
CA ASN A 376 -10.26 -10.35 -32.92
C ASN A 376 -9.50 -10.58 -31.62
N PRO A 377 -9.87 -9.90 -30.52
CA PRO A 377 -9.19 -10.11 -29.24
C PRO A 377 -9.37 -11.58 -28.83
N ALA A 378 -8.26 -12.27 -28.65
CA ALA A 378 -8.29 -13.59 -28.03
C ALA A 378 -8.89 -13.45 -26.61
N GLU A 379 -9.51 -14.50 -26.11
CA GLU A 379 -10.03 -14.52 -24.74
C GLU A 379 -8.92 -14.12 -23.75
N PRO A 380 -9.16 -13.11 -22.86
CA PRO A 380 -8.10 -12.62 -21.97
C PRO A 380 -7.68 -13.73 -21.00
N ARG A 381 -6.40 -13.73 -20.64
CA ARG A 381 -5.87 -14.64 -19.62
C ARG A 381 -6.44 -14.29 -18.26
N VAL A 382 -6.84 -15.32 -17.53
CA VAL A 382 -7.29 -15.26 -16.14
C VAL A 382 -6.58 -16.32 -15.32
N ASP A 383 -5.88 -15.88 -14.28
CA ASP A 383 -5.26 -16.79 -13.31
C ASP A 383 -6.03 -16.75 -12.00
N LEU A 384 -6.29 -17.91 -11.43
CA LEU A 384 -6.93 -18.09 -10.13
C LEU A 384 -5.94 -18.73 -9.16
N THR A 385 -5.80 -18.13 -7.98
CA THR A 385 -5.01 -18.72 -6.88
C THR A 385 -5.87 -18.85 -5.64
N TYR A 386 -5.81 -20.00 -4.99
CA TYR A 386 -6.41 -20.24 -3.69
C TYR A 386 -5.31 -20.51 -2.67
N ASN A 387 -5.46 -19.96 -1.49
CA ASN A 387 -4.59 -20.22 -0.35
C ASN A 387 -5.46 -20.58 0.85
N LEU A 388 -5.24 -21.76 1.42
CA LEU A 388 -5.90 -22.25 2.61
C LEU A 388 -4.86 -22.43 3.71
N SER A 389 -5.17 -22.03 4.94
CA SER A 389 -4.26 -22.16 6.07
C SER A 389 -5.00 -22.57 7.34
N SER A 390 -4.32 -23.35 8.17
CA SER A 390 -4.78 -23.70 9.51
C SER A 390 -3.59 -23.72 10.46
N ASP A 391 -3.77 -23.19 11.65
CA ASP A 391 -2.73 -23.10 12.68
C ASP A 391 -3.38 -23.32 14.05
N VAL A 392 -2.70 -24.07 14.89
CA VAL A 392 -3.04 -24.21 16.31
C VAL A 392 -1.85 -23.73 17.12
N GLY A 393 -2.11 -22.87 18.11
CA GLY A 393 -1.07 -22.28 18.91
C GLY A 393 -1.36 -22.31 20.39
N TYR A 394 -0.29 -22.20 21.15
CA TYR A 394 -0.30 -22.10 22.60
C TYR A 394 0.38 -20.79 23.03
N ARG A 395 -0.28 -20.02 23.89
CA ARG A 395 0.23 -18.75 24.42
C ARG A 395 1.06 -19.01 25.66
N LEU A 396 2.34 -18.66 25.59
CA LEU A 396 3.28 -18.66 26.69
C LEU A 396 3.21 -17.32 27.42
N GLY A 397 2.28 -17.19 28.36
CA GLY A 397 1.99 -15.93 29.04
C GLY A 397 1.35 -14.87 28.11
N ARG A 398 1.69 -13.59 28.33
CA ARG A 398 1.09 -12.46 27.59
C ARG A 398 1.84 -12.05 26.32
N LYS A 399 3.06 -12.53 26.12
CA LYS A 399 4.00 -11.96 25.16
C LYS A 399 4.50 -12.96 24.12
N ALA A 400 4.38 -14.25 24.35
CA ALA A 400 4.89 -15.27 23.43
C ALA A 400 3.78 -16.24 22.98
N ARG A 401 3.89 -16.77 21.79
CA ARG A 401 3.01 -17.80 21.23
C ARG A 401 3.84 -18.77 20.41
N VAL A 402 3.65 -20.05 20.62
CA VAL A 402 4.16 -21.14 19.78
C VAL A 402 2.98 -21.72 19.03
N GLY A 403 3.15 -22.01 17.76
CA GLY A 403 2.11 -22.60 16.92
C GLY A 403 2.65 -23.65 15.95
N VAL A 404 1.76 -24.49 15.49
CA VAL A 404 1.97 -25.46 14.42
C VAL A 404 0.88 -25.26 13.39
N GLY A 405 1.24 -25.20 12.13
CA GLY A 405 0.30 -24.90 11.07
C GLY A 405 0.62 -25.61 9.76
N VAL A 406 -0.40 -25.65 8.94
CA VAL A 406 -0.33 -26.11 7.55
C VAL A 406 -0.97 -25.09 6.64
N SER A 407 -0.38 -24.88 5.48
CA SER A 407 -0.97 -24.08 4.40
C SER A 407 -0.89 -24.86 3.08
N TYR A 408 -1.95 -24.74 2.31
CA TYR A 408 -2.07 -25.29 0.96
C TYR A 408 -2.37 -24.16 0.00
N TRP A 409 -1.69 -24.16 -1.14
CA TRP A 409 -1.96 -23.20 -2.22
C TRP A 409 -2.05 -23.91 -3.56
N THR A 410 -2.87 -23.35 -4.43
CA THR A 410 -2.99 -23.81 -5.81
C THR A 410 -3.24 -22.62 -6.73
N ARG A 411 -2.63 -22.67 -7.90
CA ARG A 411 -2.84 -21.71 -8.99
C ARG A 411 -3.24 -22.44 -10.25
N THR A 412 -4.20 -21.88 -10.97
CA THR A 412 -4.66 -22.35 -12.27
C THR A 412 -4.75 -21.17 -13.23
N SER A 413 -4.52 -21.43 -14.52
CA SER A 413 -4.65 -20.45 -15.61
C SER A 413 -5.49 -21.03 -16.74
N ASN A 414 -6.30 -20.21 -17.40
CA ASN A 414 -7.07 -20.64 -18.56
C ASN A 414 -6.25 -20.70 -19.85
N LYS A 415 -5.07 -20.07 -19.91
CA LYS A 415 -4.24 -20.00 -21.12
C LYS A 415 -2.84 -20.59 -20.94
N ALA A 416 -2.30 -20.54 -19.73
CA ALA A 416 -0.91 -20.86 -19.46
C ALA A 416 -0.82 -22.03 -18.47
N SER A 417 -0.93 -23.26 -18.97
CA SER A 417 -0.87 -24.48 -18.14
C SER A 417 0.44 -24.59 -17.34
N GLU A 418 1.55 -24.06 -17.88
CA GLU A 418 2.86 -24.03 -17.24
C GLU A 418 2.91 -23.16 -15.98
N VAL A 419 1.96 -22.22 -15.77
CA VAL A 419 1.84 -21.45 -14.54
C VAL A 419 0.95 -22.10 -13.50
N SER A 420 0.33 -23.24 -13.83
CA SER A 420 -0.51 -23.98 -12.89
C SER A 420 0.36 -24.85 -11.99
N TYR A 421 0.16 -24.74 -10.70
CA TYR A 421 0.90 -25.50 -9.69
C TYR A 421 0.11 -25.61 -8.39
N SER A 422 0.54 -26.51 -7.51
CA SER A 422 0.08 -26.60 -6.14
C SER A 422 1.25 -26.91 -5.20
N GLY A 423 1.04 -26.66 -3.93
CA GLY A 423 2.01 -26.98 -2.90
C GLY A 423 1.38 -26.92 -1.52
N PHE A 424 2.05 -27.50 -0.56
CA PHE A 424 1.69 -27.34 0.85
C PHE A 424 2.95 -27.03 1.68
N ARG A 425 2.73 -26.39 2.80
CA ARG A 425 3.77 -26.11 3.79
C ARG A 425 3.26 -26.54 5.15
N PHE A 426 4.07 -27.27 5.85
CA PHE A 426 3.87 -27.63 7.25
C PHE A 426 5.01 -27.02 8.06
N GLY A 427 4.70 -26.40 9.18
CA GLY A 427 5.74 -25.80 9.99
C GLY A 427 5.28 -25.27 11.32
N SER A 428 6.24 -24.96 12.15
CA SER A 428 6.05 -24.35 13.47
C SER A 428 6.37 -22.85 13.41
N THR A 429 5.74 -22.12 14.29
CA THR A 429 5.94 -20.68 14.47
C THR A 429 6.20 -20.35 15.94
N LEU A 430 7.05 -19.39 16.20
CA LEU A 430 7.23 -18.77 17.50
C LEU A 430 7.12 -17.26 17.31
N SER A 431 6.34 -16.58 18.11
CA SER A 431 6.29 -15.12 18.13
C SER A 431 6.45 -14.59 19.54
N TYR A 432 7.21 -13.50 19.69
CA TYR A 432 7.39 -12.77 20.93
C TYR A 432 7.25 -11.27 20.65
N GLY A 433 6.44 -10.60 21.45
CA GLY A 433 6.30 -9.16 21.35
C GLY A 433 5.32 -8.66 20.29
N VAL A 434 4.71 -9.56 19.56
CA VAL A 434 3.80 -9.29 18.43
C VAL A 434 2.34 -9.31 18.86
#